data_a531eab8e4e1efc7f5cca1f840319c8f
#
_entry.id   a531eab8e4e1efc7f5cca1f840319c8f
#
_cell.length_a   1.000
_cell.length_b   1.000
_cell.length_c   1.000
_cell.angle_alpha   90.00
_cell.angle_beta   90.00
_cell.angle_gamma   90.00
#
_symmetry.space_group_name_H-M   'P 1'
#
loop_
_entity.id
_entity.type
_entity.pdbx_description
1 polymer ?
#
loop_
_entity_poly.entity_id
_entity_poly.type
_entity_poly.pdbx_seq_one_letter_code
_entity_poly.pdbx_strand_id
1 'polypeptide(L)'
;MKISLSKYFPALFIACCLGVEASDAVDFESQTLTIALTQEPPQLNSTKATDQVSGMVLGHLMQGLVRYDRRGNVIPGAAERWEMDEKTATFWLREDAKWSDGRPVTAHDFVFAWQRVIDPKTASEYAFILAPILNAAEINEGKLPVTQLGVVALDDRTLQVNLARPTAYFVKLTAFVTFYPIRQDFLESRGDQYAAEAKDLLYNGPFKLTEWTHSASLKMVKNEHYWDSENVTLNAIHVDYITADTRARLNLYTDGKIGFTRLDGETYKDALSKRLRIRRFTTGSVFFLEYNHRPGSPTGNRNLRKAIQSVFDPDEMVNRVLATPGNLRGESLFPIWINGVNNKFRKEYPAPQAGYNIKEAKRYLELAIKELGTIPPLVLLVSDSPTATKQGEYIQGILLNKLGIELKIDVQTFKQRLAKMTSGEFDIVGAGWGPDFDDI
;
A
#
# COMPACT_ATOMS: atom_id res chain seq x y z
N MET A 1 71.55 46.14 24.55
CA MET A 1 71.71 44.88 23.79
C MET A 1 70.83 43.85 24.51
N LYS A 2 69.58 43.66 24.04
CA LYS A 2 68.64 42.69 24.63
C LYS A 2 68.28 41.69 23.56
N ILE A 3 68.61 40.42 23.75
CA ILE A 3 68.28 39.29 22.91
C ILE A 3 67.00 38.67 23.44
N SER A 4 65.96 38.70 22.62
CA SER A 4 64.67 38.06 22.89
C SER A 4 64.64 36.67 22.23
N LEU A 5 64.51 35.63 23.04
CA LEU A 5 64.29 34.24 22.59
C LEU A 5 62.81 33.99 22.43
N SER A 6 62.34 33.85 21.24
CA SER A 6 60.99 33.38 20.89
C SER A 6 60.97 31.86 20.98
N LYS A 7 60.11 31.30 21.87
CA LYS A 7 59.81 29.89 21.99
C LYS A 7 58.68 29.53 21.06
N TYR A 8 58.98 28.80 20.00
CA TYR A 8 57.94 28.12 19.17
C TYR A 8 57.48 26.84 19.90
N PHE A 9 56.20 26.80 20.25
CA PHE A 9 55.48 25.57 20.60
C PHE A 9 54.81 25.05 19.33
N PRO A 10 55.07 23.80 18.90
CA PRO A 10 54.28 23.20 17.85
C PRO A 10 52.91 22.76 18.44
N ALA A 11 51.83 23.38 17.99
CA ALA A 11 50.46 22.92 18.26
C ALA A 11 50.25 21.57 17.55
N LEU A 12 50.18 20.51 18.34
CA LEU A 12 49.78 19.17 17.84
C LEU A 12 48.28 19.20 17.57
N PHE A 13 47.91 19.34 16.30
CA PHE A 13 46.52 19.14 15.86
C PHE A 13 46.24 17.64 15.88
N ILE A 14 45.62 17.15 16.96
CA ILE A 14 44.96 15.83 16.98
C ILE A 14 43.68 16.00 16.17
N ALA A 15 43.73 15.65 14.89
CA ALA A 15 42.56 15.42 14.09
C ALA A 15 41.86 14.16 14.66
N CYS A 16 40.90 14.35 15.58
CA CYS A 16 39.92 13.32 15.88
C CYS A 16 39.12 13.07 14.60
N CYS A 17 39.56 12.15 13.79
CA CYS A 17 38.68 11.47 12.84
C CYS A 17 37.66 10.71 13.71
N LEU A 18 36.56 11.35 14.05
CA LEU A 18 35.34 10.64 14.40
C LEU A 18 34.99 9.81 13.16
N GLY A 19 35.41 8.57 13.17
CA GLY A 19 34.92 7.58 12.22
C GLY A 19 33.40 7.54 12.37
N VAL A 20 32.70 8.15 11.43
CA VAL A 20 31.29 7.80 11.20
C VAL A 20 31.39 6.34 10.78
N GLU A 21 31.04 5.42 11.69
CA GLU A 21 30.84 4.04 11.30
C GLU A 21 29.84 4.08 10.16
N ALA A 22 30.29 3.69 8.98
CA ALA A 22 29.42 3.62 7.81
C ALA A 22 28.32 2.63 8.16
N SER A 23 27.08 3.06 8.13
CA SER A 23 25.94 2.19 8.33
C SER A 23 25.94 1.15 7.22
N ASP A 24 26.01 -0.14 7.55
CA ASP A 24 25.90 -1.25 6.59
C ASP A 24 24.64 -1.16 5.72
N ALA A 25 23.63 -0.41 6.21
CA ALA A 25 22.37 -0.21 5.51
C ALA A 25 22.46 0.66 4.25
N VAL A 26 23.45 1.54 4.15
CA VAL A 26 23.69 2.41 3.00
C VAL A 26 25.15 2.31 2.62
N ASP A 27 25.41 1.52 1.63
CA ASP A 27 26.74 1.41 1.04
C ASP A 27 26.86 2.43 -0.10
N PHE A 28 27.66 3.47 0.16
CA PHE A 28 27.89 4.56 -0.82
C PHE A 28 28.85 4.15 -1.92
N GLU A 29 29.70 3.16 -1.74
CA GLU A 29 30.62 2.66 -2.75
C GLU A 29 29.88 1.84 -3.80
N SER A 30 29.10 0.86 -3.36
CA SER A 30 28.27 0.01 -4.23
C SER A 30 26.95 0.68 -4.63
N GLN A 31 26.55 1.81 -4.03
CA GLN A 31 25.25 2.46 -4.18
C GLN A 31 24.10 1.50 -3.84
N THR A 32 24.23 0.79 -2.73
CA THR A 32 23.23 -0.20 -2.25
C THR A 32 22.49 0.33 -1.03
N LEU A 33 21.19 0.10 -0.98
CA LEU A 33 20.34 0.39 0.18
C LEU A 33 19.71 -0.88 0.71
N THR A 34 19.89 -1.16 1.99
CA THR A 34 19.18 -2.25 2.70
C THR A 34 17.99 -1.69 3.47
N ILE A 35 16.83 -2.32 3.29
CA ILE A 35 15.58 -1.96 3.96
C ILE A 35 14.94 -3.20 4.61
N ALA A 36 13.92 -2.96 5.45
CA ALA A 36 13.03 -4.01 5.94
C ALA A 36 11.63 -3.82 5.39
N LEU A 37 10.97 -4.92 5.00
CA LEU A 37 9.54 -4.97 4.77
C LEU A 37 8.80 -5.36 6.05
N THR A 38 7.55 -4.90 6.18
CA THR A 38 6.67 -5.30 7.28
C THR A 38 6.19 -6.74 7.14
N GLN A 39 6.12 -7.21 5.91
CA GLN A 39 5.65 -8.54 5.52
C GLN A 39 6.11 -8.86 4.11
N GLU A 40 6.11 -10.12 3.74
CA GLU A 40 6.34 -10.54 2.37
C GLU A 40 5.21 -10.05 1.46
N PRO A 41 5.50 -9.57 0.21
CA PRO A 41 4.45 -9.32 -0.76
C PRO A 41 3.70 -10.64 -1.05
N PRO A 42 2.36 -10.68 -0.85
CA PRO A 42 1.57 -11.87 -1.12
C PRO A 42 1.68 -12.36 -2.55
N GLN A 43 1.88 -11.45 -3.50
CA GLN A 43 2.10 -11.74 -4.92
C GLN A 43 2.64 -10.52 -5.66
N LEU A 44 3.30 -10.77 -6.80
CA LEU A 44 3.83 -9.70 -7.67
C LEU A 44 3.17 -9.69 -9.08
N ASN A 45 1.99 -10.28 -9.20
CA ASN A 45 1.16 -10.16 -10.40
C ASN A 45 0.33 -8.87 -10.32
N SER A 46 0.65 -7.86 -11.14
CA SER A 46 0.00 -6.55 -11.11
C SER A 46 -1.51 -6.61 -11.36
N THR A 47 -2.02 -7.63 -12.08
CA THR A 47 -3.46 -7.79 -12.31
C THR A 47 -4.22 -8.40 -11.13
N LYS A 48 -3.52 -8.88 -10.11
CA LYS A 48 -4.10 -9.54 -8.93
C LYS A 48 -3.65 -8.94 -7.59
N ALA A 49 -2.64 -8.06 -7.60
CA ALA A 49 -2.13 -7.43 -6.37
C ALA A 49 -3.18 -6.46 -5.80
N THR A 50 -3.50 -6.63 -4.50
CA THR A 50 -4.52 -5.84 -3.79
C THR A 50 -3.96 -5.14 -2.56
N ASP A 51 -2.67 -5.24 -2.31
CA ASP A 51 -2.06 -4.79 -1.08
C ASP A 51 -0.90 -3.80 -1.30
N GLN A 52 -0.66 -2.96 -0.30
CA GLN A 52 0.35 -1.91 -0.38
C GLN A 52 1.79 -2.43 -0.47
N VAL A 53 2.09 -3.62 0.08
CA VAL A 53 3.46 -4.15 0.05
C VAL A 53 3.79 -4.66 -1.34
N SER A 54 2.87 -5.44 -1.94
CA SER A 54 2.98 -5.85 -3.35
C SER A 54 3.05 -4.64 -4.28
N GLY A 55 2.16 -3.64 -4.08
CA GLY A 55 2.15 -2.40 -4.86
C GLY A 55 3.45 -1.59 -4.73
N MET A 56 4.03 -1.52 -3.52
CA MET A 56 5.31 -0.85 -3.31
C MET A 56 6.45 -1.56 -4.03
N VAL A 57 6.55 -2.88 -3.94
CA VAL A 57 7.59 -3.64 -4.64
C VAL A 57 7.39 -3.53 -6.15
N LEU A 58 6.17 -3.73 -6.65
CA LEU A 58 5.84 -3.58 -8.08
C LEU A 58 6.15 -2.18 -8.60
N GLY A 59 5.93 -1.11 -7.80
CA GLY A 59 6.27 0.26 -8.19
C GLY A 59 7.79 0.53 -8.36
N HIS A 60 8.67 -0.33 -7.81
CA HIS A 60 10.10 -0.31 -8.10
C HIS A 60 10.47 -1.13 -9.34
N LEU A 61 9.68 -2.17 -9.64
CA LEU A 61 9.96 -3.13 -10.70
C LEU A 61 9.29 -2.78 -12.03
N MET A 62 8.18 -2.06 -11.98
CA MET A 62 7.34 -1.76 -13.14
C MET A 62 6.94 -0.28 -13.16
N GLN A 63 6.50 0.20 -14.33
CA GLN A 63 6.03 1.56 -14.52
C GLN A 63 4.78 1.58 -15.41
N GLY A 64 3.78 2.37 -14.98
CA GLY A 64 2.58 2.66 -15.75
C GLY A 64 2.78 3.75 -16.80
N LEU A 65 1.69 4.18 -17.43
CA LEU A 65 1.70 5.27 -18.42
C LEU A 65 2.23 6.56 -17.80
N VAL A 66 1.81 6.87 -16.59
CA VAL A 66 2.26 8.02 -15.82
C VAL A 66 2.77 7.58 -14.44
N ARG A 67 3.44 8.49 -13.74
CA ARG A 67 3.93 8.28 -12.36
C ARG A 67 3.71 9.55 -11.54
N TYR A 68 3.91 9.46 -10.22
CA TYR A 68 3.88 10.62 -9.33
C TYR A 68 5.29 11.12 -9.02
N ASP A 69 5.46 12.43 -8.98
CA ASP A 69 6.66 13.06 -8.42
C ASP A 69 6.61 13.07 -6.86
N ARG A 70 7.67 13.59 -6.23
CA ARG A 70 7.75 13.71 -4.77
C ARG A 70 6.72 14.65 -4.15
N ARG A 71 6.00 15.44 -4.96
CA ARG A 71 4.96 16.38 -4.53
C ARG A 71 3.55 15.85 -4.80
N GLY A 72 3.44 14.65 -5.38
CA GLY A 72 2.18 14.05 -5.78
C GLY A 72 1.64 14.55 -7.13
N ASN A 73 2.43 15.27 -7.92
CA ASN A 73 2.01 15.65 -9.26
C ASN A 73 2.16 14.47 -10.23
N VAL A 74 1.21 14.35 -11.14
CA VAL A 74 1.31 13.39 -12.24
C VAL A 74 2.36 13.88 -13.24
N ILE A 75 3.30 13.00 -13.54
CA ILE A 75 4.39 13.25 -14.49
C ILE A 75 4.50 12.09 -15.49
N PRO A 76 5.15 12.29 -16.66
CA PRO A 76 5.41 11.22 -17.62
C PRO A 76 6.04 9.97 -17.01
N GLY A 77 5.53 8.80 -17.42
CA GLY A 77 6.07 7.49 -17.14
C GLY A 77 6.51 6.78 -18.42
N ALA A 78 5.91 5.63 -18.74
CA ALA A 78 6.09 4.96 -20.02
C ALA A 78 5.49 5.78 -21.18
N ALA A 79 4.46 6.59 -20.93
CA ALA A 79 4.01 7.61 -21.85
C ALA A 79 4.82 8.91 -21.66
N GLU A 80 5.29 9.50 -22.73
CA GLU A 80 5.98 10.81 -22.71
C GLU A 80 5.01 11.99 -22.66
N ARG A 81 3.80 11.79 -23.20
CA ARG A 81 2.72 12.78 -23.20
C ARG A 81 1.36 12.11 -23.32
N TRP A 82 0.31 12.86 -22.99
CA TRP A 82 -1.08 12.44 -23.17
C TRP A 82 -1.98 13.62 -23.47
N GLU A 83 -3.11 13.34 -24.07
CA GLU A 83 -4.21 14.28 -24.26
C GLU A 83 -5.49 13.61 -23.81
N MET A 84 -6.40 14.37 -23.20
CA MET A 84 -7.66 13.84 -22.70
C MET A 84 -8.77 14.86 -22.89
N ASP A 85 -9.90 14.39 -23.40
CA ASP A 85 -11.19 15.09 -23.40
C ASP A 85 -12.20 14.37 -22.51
N GLU A 86 -13.49 14.70 -22.63
CA GLU A 86 -14.54 14.10 -21.79
C GLU A 86 -14.74 12.59 -22.02
N LYS A 87 -14.38 12.06 -23.19
CA LYS A 87 -14.69 10.69 -23.61
C LYS A 87 -13.47 9.88 -24.05
N THR A 88 -12.35 10.53 -24.28
CA THR A 88 -11.19 9.90 -24.86
C THR A 88 -9.92 10.37 -24.18
N ALA A 89 -9.03 9.43 -23.86
CA ALA A 89 -7.67 9.70 -23.44
C ALA A 89 -6.72 9.02 -24.41
N THR A 90 -5.76 9.78 -24.94
CA THR A 90 -4.73 9.25 -25.85
C THR A 90 -3.36 9.45 -25.23
N PHE A 91 -2.56 8.39 -25.18
CA PHE A 91 -1.23 8.36 -24.62
C PHE A 91 -0.22 8.00 -25.71
N TRP A 92 0.89 8.74 -25.78
CA TRP A 92 2.01 8.43 -26.68
C TRP A 92 3.17 7.89 -25.85
N LEU A 93 3.52 6.63 -26.13
CA LEU A 93 4.59 5.95 -25.43
C LEU A 93 5.96 6.45 -25.90
N ARG A 94 6.92 6.43 -25.00
CA ARG A 94 8.31 6.73 -25.27
C ARG A 94 8.91 5.74 -26.25
N GLU A 95 9.77 6.21 -27.12
CA GLU A 95 10.52 5.36 -28.04
C GLU A 95 11.57 4.49 -27.32
N ASP A 96 12.10 5.01 -26.20
CA ASP A 96 13.13 4.37 -25.39
C ASP A 96 12.57 3.54 -24.21
N ALA A 97 11.24 3.43 -24.06
CA ALA A 97 10.64 2.55 -23.07
C ALA A 97 10.88 1.07 -23.43
N LYS A 98 11.57 0.34 -22.56
CA LYS A 98 11.96 -1.05 -22.79
C LYS A 98 11.66 -1.95 -21.59
N TRP A 99 11.41 -3.19 -21.90
CA TRP A 99 11.42 -4.29 -20.95
C TRP A 99 12.86 -4.65 -20.55
N SER A 100 13.02 -5.34 -19.44
CA SER A 100 14.33 -5.78 -18.91
C SER A 100 15.09 -6.75 -19.82
N ASP A 101 14.44 -7.32 -20.83
CA ASP A 101 15.07 -8.14 -21.89
C ASP A 101 15.47 -7.29 -23.12
N GLY A 102 15.30 -5.96 -23.08
CA GLY A 102 15.67 -5.03 -24.12
C GLY A 102 14.62 -4.81 -25.21
N ARG A 103 13.51 -5.57 -25.22
CA ARG A 103 12.42 -5.34 -26.17
C ARG A 103 11.64 -4.06 -25.83
N PRO A 104 11.06 -3.37 -26.82
CA PRO A 104 10.25 -2.17 -26.56
C PRO A 104 9.00 -2.50 -25.74
N VAL A 105 8.59 -1.57 -24.88
CA VAL A 105 7.25 -1.54 -24.29
C VAL A 105 6.30 -0.93 -25.29
N THR A 106 5.20 -1.60 -25.59
CA THR A 106 4.26 -1.20 -26.63
C THR A 106 2.86 -0.91 -26.07
N ALA A 107 2.04 -0.19 -26.84
CA ALA A 107 0.63 0.04 -26.52
C ALA A 107 -0.14 -1.28 -26.42
N HIS A 108 0.27 -2.31 -27.17
CA HIS A 108 -0.33 -3.66 -27.11
C HIS A 108 -0.14 -4.32 -25.74
N ASP A 109 0.97 -4.05 -25.04
CA ASP A 109 1.22 -4.59 -23.69
C ASP A 109 0.22 -4.02 -22.67
N PHE A 110 -0.17 -2.75 -22.82
CA PHE A 110 -1.22 -2.13 -22.01
C PHE A 110 -2.62 -2.66 -22.35
N VAL A 111 -2.94 -2.78 -23.63
CA VAL A 111 -4.22 -3.34 -24.07
C VAL A 111 -4.40 -4.75 -23.51
N PHE A 112 -3.39 -5.60 -23.67
CA PHE A 112 -3.42 -6.97 -23.16
C PHE A 112 -3.58 -7.01 -21.64
N ALA A 113 -2.79 -6.22 -20.91
CA ALA A 113 -2.86 -6.16 -19.44
C ALA A 113 -4.25 -5.74 -18.94
N TRP A 114 -4.86 -4.70 -19.52
CA TRP A 114 -6.16 -4.19 -19.09
C TRP A 114 -7.31 -5.13 -19.48
N GLN A 115 -7.23 -5.76 -20.64
CA GLN A 115 -8.16 -6.82 -21.01
C GLN A 115 -8.08 -8.02 -20.06
N ARG A 116 -6.87 -8.35 -19.59
CA ARG A 116 -6.66 -9.38 -18.59
C ARG A 116 -7.24 -9.01 -17.23
N VAL A 117 -7.06 -7.77 -16.77
CA VAL A 117 -7.64 -7.31 -15.48
C VAL A 117 -9.15 -7.45 -15.48
N ILE A 118 -9.81 -7.05 -16.58
CA ILE A 118 -11.28 -7.02 -16.65
C ILE A 118 -11.89 -8.39 -16.98
N ASP A 119 -11.10 -9.37 -17.45
CA ASP A 119 -11.58 -10.71 -17.75
C ASP A 119 -12.01 -11.42 -16.46
N PRO A 120 -13.29 -11.85 -16.35
CA PRO A 120 -13.78 -12.61 -15.19
C PRO A 120 -12.93 -13.86 -14.87
N LYS A 121 -12.31 -14.47 -15.89
CA LYS A 121 -11.42 -15.64 -15.71
C LYS A 121 -10.15 -15.31 -14.94
N THR A 122 -9.69 -14.07 -14.99
CA THR A 122 -8.54 -13.62 -14.19
C THR A 122 -8.88 -13.51 -12.71
N ALA A 123 -10.15 -13.28 -12.37
CA ALA A 123 -10.64 -13.06 -11.02
C ALA A 123 -9.86 -11.94 -10.31
N SER A 124 -9.63 -10.83 -11.02
CA SER A 124 -8.99 -9.65 -10.42
C SER A 124 -9.94 -8.97 -9.45
N GLU A 125 -9.55 -8.87 -8.18
CA GLU A 125 -10.33 -8.14 -7.18
C GLU A 125 -10.35 -6.62 -7.44
N TYR A 126 -9.43 -6.11 -8.29
CA TYR A 126 -9.36 -4.71 -8.72
C TYR A 126 -9.96 -4.45 -10.10
N ALA A 127 -10.70 -5.40 -10.69
CA ALA A 127 -11.35 -5.18 -11.98
C ALA A 127 -12.26 -3.94 -11.98
N PHE A 128 -12.89 -3.61 -10.84
CA PHE A 128 -13.76 -2.44 -10.70
C PHE A 128 -13.07 -1.10 -10.98
N ILE A 129 -11.75 -0.99 -10.81
CA ILE A 129 -11.01 0.26 -11.04
C ILE A 129 -10.98 0.64 -12.53
N LEU A 130 -11.23 -0.31 -13.43
CA LEU A 130 -11.36 -0.09 -14.86
C LEU A 130 -12.77 0.38 -15.28
N ALA A 131 -13.74 0.49 -14.35
CA ALA A 131 -15.12 0.90 -14.64
C ALA A 131 -15.27 2.23 -15.42
N PRO A 132 -14.33 3.20 -15.38
CA PRO A 132 -14.39 4.36 -16.28
C PRO A 132 -14.24 4.03 -17.75
N ILE A 133 -13.62 2.90 -18.12
CA ILE A 133 -13.38 2.50 -19.52
C ILE A 133 -14.65 1.95 -20.13
N LEU A 134 -14.94 2.32 -21.37
CA LEU A 134 -16.11 1.86 -22.12
C LEU A 134 -16.19 0.32 -22.11
N ASN A 135 -17.37 -0.23 -21.88
CA ASN A 135 -17.71 -1.65 -21.82
C ASN A 135 -17.06 -2.44 -20.64
N ALA A 136 -16.30 -1.80 -19.77
CA ALA A 136 -15.62 -2.51 -18.69
C ALA A 136 -16.59 -3.25 -17.75
N ALA A 137 -17.69 -2.62 -17.36
CA ALA A 137 -18.68 -3.25 -16.47
C ALA A 137 -19.33 -4.49 -17.10
N GLU A 138 -19.79 -4.39 -18.35
CA GLU A 138 -20.41 -5.49 -19.09
C GLU A 138 -19.47 -6.66 -19.34
N ILE A 139 -18.19 -6.37 -19.58
CA ILE A 139 -17.16 -7.41 -19.73
C ILE A 139 -16.91 -8.11 -18.40
N ASN A 140 -16.79 -7.35 -17.30
CA ASN A 140 -16.57 -7.94 -15.97
C ASN A 140 -17.75 -8.83 -15.53
N GLU A 141 -18.95 -8.51 -15.96
CA GLU A 141 -20.16 -9.32 -15.77
C GLU A 141 -20.26 -10.51 -16.73
N GLY A 142 -19.31 -10.68 -17.66
CA GLY A 142 -19.29 -11.76 -18.65
C GLY A 142 -20.29 -11.57 -19.81
N LYS A 143 -20.87 -10.37 -19.97
CA LYS A 143 -21.86 -10.06 -21.03
C LYS A 143 -21.22 -9.72 -22.37
N LEU A 144 -20.00 -9.23 -22.38
CA LEU A 144 -19.23 -8.86 -23.55
C LEU A 144 -17.84 -9.52 -23.55
N PRO A 145 -17.26 -9.81 -24.74
CA PRO A 145 -15.91 -10.33 -24.82
C PRO A 145 -14.88 -9.22 -24.44
N VAL A 146 -13.74 -9.62 -23.89
CA VAL A 146 -12.65 -8.71 -23.45
C VAL A 146 -12.12 -7.81 -24.57
N THR A 147 -12.22 -8.27 -25.82
CA THR A 147 -11.78 -7.50 -27.00
C THR A 147 -12.63 -6.26 -27.28
N GLN A 148 -13.79 -6.13 -26.65
CA GLN A 148 -14.65 -4.94 -26.73
C GLN A 148 -14.38 -3.89 -25.67
N LEU A 149 -13.35 -4.10 -24.80
CA LEU A 149 -12.91 -3.06 -23.87
C LEU A 149 -12.53 -1.80 -24.66
N GLY A 150 -12.98 -0.65 -24.18
CA GLY A 150 -12.72 0.65 -24.82
C GLY A 150 -11.25 1.08 -24.80
N VAL A 151 -10.31 0.17 -25.06
CA VAL A 151 -8.88 0.45 -25.16
C VAL A 151 -8.32 -0.15 -26.44
N VAL A 152 -7.53 0.62 -27.18
CA VAL A 152 -6.96 0.18 -28.45
C VAL A 152 -5.54 0.75 -28.65
N ALA A 153 -4.65 -0.09 -29.17
CA ALA A 153 -3.37 0.34 -29.71
C ALA A 153 -3.60 0.79 -31.16
N LEU A 154 -3.46 2.09 -31.44
CA LEU A 154 -3.55 2.63 -32.79
C LEU A 154 -2.31 2.26 -33.62
N ASP A 155 -1.18 2.17 -32.93
CA ASP A 155 0.10 1.67 -33.36
C ASP A 155 0.90 1.21 -32.15
N ASP A 156 2.16 0.79 -32.31
CA ASP A 156 3.00 0.29 -31.21
C ASP A 156 3.21 1.31 -30.07
N ARG A 157 3.05 2.61 -30.36
CA ARG A 157 3.34 3.69 -29.39
C ARG A 157 2.13 4.57 -29.05
N THR A 158 1.00 4.35 -29.69
CA THR A 158 -0.19 5.18 -29.46
C THR A 158 -1.31 4.33 -28.86
N LEU A 159 -1.61 4.58 -27.58
CA LEU A 159 -2.70 3.95 -26.85
C LEU A 159 -3.86 4.93 -26.77
N GLN A 160 -5.04 4.54 -27.23
CA GLN A 160 -6.28 5.29 -27.08
C GLN A 160 -7.26 4.56 -26.17
N VAL A 161 -7.91 5.31 -25.28
CA VAL A 161 -8.89 4.83 -24.33
C VAL A 161 -10.19 5.60 -24.52
N ASN A 162 -11.28 4.89 -24.74
CA ASN A 162 -12.63 5.44 -24.77
C ASN A 162 -13.27 5.28 -23.39
N LEU A 163 -13.79 6.36 -22.82
CA LEU A 163 -14.39 6.37 -21.51
C LEU A 163 -15.91 6.18 -21.58
N ALA A 164 -16.48 5.43 -20.65
CA ALA A 164 -17.90 5.23 -20.50
C ALA A 164 -18.63 6.53 -20.05
N ARG A 165 -17.91 7.39 -19.34
CA ARG A 165 -18.37 8.68 -18.80
C ARG A 165 -17.20 9.64 -18.61
N PRO A 166 -17.45 10.97 -18.56
CA PRO A 166 -16.40 11.92 -18.21
C PRO A 166 -15.75 11.57 -16.87
N THR A 167 -14.44 11.37 -16.86
CA THR A 167 -13.69 10.91 -15.68
C THR A 167 -12.38 11.71 -15.57
N ALA A 168 -12.46 12.89 -14.98
CA ALA A 168 -11.34 13.85 -14.90
C ALA A 168 -10.08 13.27 -14.23
N TYR A 169 -10.22 12.30 -13.35
CA TYR A 169 -9.12 11.63 -12.65
C TYR A 169 -8.53 10.44 -13.42
N PHE A 170 -9.01 10.12 -14.63
CA PHE A 170 -8.59 8.89 -15.34
C PHE A 170 -7.09 8.80 -15.55
N VAL A 171 -6.42 9.91 -15.91
CA VAL A 171 -4.96 9.91 -16.06
C VAL A 171 -4.25 9.53 -14.76
N LYS A 172 -4.74 9.98 -13.59
CA LYS A 172 -4.19 9.59 -12.28
C LYS A 172 -4.29 8.09 -12.03
N LEU A 173 -5.38 7.45 -12.47
CA LEU A 173 -5.56 6.00 -12.35
C LEU A 173 -4.48 5.22 -13.08
N THR A 174 -3.98 5.73 -14.21
CA THR A 174 -2.98 5.02 -15.02
C THR A 174 -1.58 4.97 -14.38
N ALA A 175 -1.39 5.61 -13.23
CA ALA A 175 -0.22 5.44 -12.36
C ALA A 175 -0.35 4.25 -11.41
N PHE A 176 -1.57 3.74 -11.21
CA PHE A 176 -1.83 2.67 -10.25
C PHE A 176 -1.39 1.30 -10.80
N VAL A 177 -0.93 0.43 -9.90
CA VAL A 177 -0.31 -0.86 -10.24
C VAL A 177 -1.14 -1.76 -11.15
N THR A 178 -2.47 -1.73 -11.03
CA THR A 178 -3.38 -2.54 -11.85
C THR A 178 -3.38 -2.10 -13.32
N PHE A 179 -2.95 -0.88 -13.63
CA PHE A 179 -2.81 -0.36 -14.99
C PHE A 179 -1.43 -0.59 -15.61
N TYR A 180 -0.51 -1.30 -14.93
CA TYR A 180 0.81 -1.59 -15.48
C TYR A 180 0.74 -2.54 -16.67
N PRO A 181 1.66 -2.39 -17.64
CA PRO A 181 1.68 -3.23 -18.83
C PRO A 181 2.10 -4.67 -18.50
N ILE A 182 1.67 -5.61 -19.32
CA ILE A 182 2.11 -7.01 -19.28
C ILE A 182 2.38 -7.46 -20.70
N ARG A 183 3.51 -8.10 -20.92
CA ARG A 183 3.83 -8.68 -22.22
C ARG A 183 3.19 -10.07 -22.37
N GLN A 184 2.33 -10.19 -23.37
CA GLN A 184 1.50 -11.40 -23.59
C GLN A 184 2.36 -12.65 -23.79
N ASP A 185 3.35 -12.61 -24.70
CA ASP A 185 4.20 -13.75 -25.03
C ASP A 185 4.94 -14.29 -23.80
N PHE A 186 5.41 -13.40 -22.93
CA PHE A 186 6.09 -13.80 -21.69
C PHE A 186 5.12 -14.45 -20.71
N LEU A 187 3.97 -13.82 -20.46
CA LEU A 187 2.96 -14.37 -19.55
C LEU A 187 2.50 -15.77 -20.03
N GLU A 188 2.21 -15.92 -21.32
CA GLU A 188 1.79 -17.20 -21.90
C GLU A 188 2.89 -18.26 -21.78
N SER A 189 4.17 -17.88 -21.94
CA SER A 189 5.30 -18.79 -21.75
C SER A 189 5.47 -19.29 -20.33
N ARG A 190 5.00 -18.51 -19.33
CA ARG A 190 5.09 -18.87 -17.89
C ARG A 190 3.82 -19.55 -17.38
N GLY A 191 2.68 -19.32 -17.99
CA GLY A 191 1.41 -19.89 -17.55
C GLY A 191 1.15 -19.58 -16.06
N ASP A 192 0.86 -20.62 -15.28
CA ASP A 192 0.56 -20.49 -13.84
C ASP A 192 1.77 -20.06 -12.99
N GLN A 193 2.99 -20.15 -13.53
CA GLN A 193 4.21 -19.68 -12.86
C GLN A 193 4.41 -18.17 -13.00
N TYR A 194 3.63 -17.46 -13.80
CA TYR A 194 3.79 -16.02 -13.97
C TYR A 194 3.73 -15.29 -12.63
N ALA A 195 4.77 -14.50 -12.34
CA ALA A 195 4.96 -13.75 -11.10
C ALA A 195 5.14 -14.58 -9.81
N ALA A 196 5.43 -15.89 -9.93
CA ALA A 196 5.71 -16.72 -8.76
C ALA A 196 7.14 -16.52 -8.24
N GLU A 197 8.09 -16.28 -9.14
CA GLU A 197 9.51 -16.13 -8.83
C GLU A 197 10.12 -14.94 -9.59
N ALA A 198 11.31 -14.50 -9.19
CA ALA A 198 12.01 -13.40 -9.86
C ALA A 198 12.19 -13.61 -11.38
N LYS A 199 12.48 -14.82 -11.80
CA LYS A 199 12.65 -15.20 -13.23
C LYS A 199 11.33 -15.25 -14.00
N ASP A 200 10.20 -15.26 -13.32
CA ASP A 200 8.87 -15.41 -13.90
C ASP A 200 8.13 -14.07 -14.06
N LEU A 201 8.89 -12.97 -14.01
CA LEU A 201 8.46 -11.61 -14.30
C LEU A 201 9.38 -10.94 -15.32
N LEU A 202 8.82 -10.00 -16.08
CA LEU A 202 9.56 -8.98 -16.83
C LEU A 202 9.34 -7.62 -16.17
N TYR A 203 10.32 -6.76 -16.31
CA TYR A 203 10.40 -5.48 -15.63
C TYR A 203 10.55 -4.35 -16.64
N ASN A 204 9.78 -3.29 -16.49
CA ASN A 204 9.91 -2.05 -17.28
C ASN A 204 10.14 -0.82 -16.40
N GLY A 205 10.35 -1.03 -15.11
CA GLY A 205 10.64 -0.02 -14.10
C GLY A 205 12.14 0.15 -13.81
N PRO A 206 12.48 1.00 -12.82
CA PRO A 206 13.87 1.34 -12.49
C PRO A 206 14.70 0.19 -11.95
N PHE A 207 14.08 -0.85 -11.40
CA PHE A 207 14.77 -2.03 -10.88
C PHE A 207 14.19 -3.31 -11.49
N LYS A 208 14.98 -4.39 -11.42
CA LYS A 208 14.58 -5.77 -11.71
C LYS A 208 14.86 -6.63 -10.49
N LEU A 209 13.95 -7.53 -10.15
CA LEU A 209 14.09 -8.50 -9.08
C LEU A 209 15.04 -9.61 -9.55
N THR A 210 16.11 -9.85 -8.81
CA THR A 210 17.08 -10.90 -9.14
C THR A 210 16.96 -12.10 -8.23
N GLU A 211 16.55 -11.88 -6.98
CA GLU A 211 16.36 -12.94 -6.01
C GLU A 211 15.07 -12.68 -5.21
N TRP A 212 14.31 -13.75 -4.98
CA TRP A 212 13.17 -13.74 -4.07
C TRP A 212 13.18 -15.06 -3.28
N THR A 213 13.67 -14.97 -2.05
CA THR A 213 13.58 -16.08 -1.10
C THR A 213 12.35 -15.86 -0.24
N HIS A 214 11.31 -16.64 -0.50
CA HIS A 214 10.01 -16.49 0.16
C HIS A 214 10.14 -16.48 1.67
N SER A 215 9.43 -15.56 2.32
CA SER A 215 9.44 -15.30 3.77
C SER A 215 10.79 -14.88 4.35
N ALA A 216 11.80 -14.62 3.54
CA ALA A 216 13.14 -14.29 3.99
C ALA A 216 13.71 -13.00 3.40
N SER A 217 13.83 -12.91 2.07
CA SER A 217 14.51 -11.77 1.44
C SER A 217 14.11 -11.52 -0.01
N LEU A 218 14.35 -10.27 -0.47
CA LEU A 218 14.27 -9.90 -1.89
C LEU A 218 15.51 -9.07 -2.24
N LYS A 219 16.02 -9.23 -3.47
CA LYS A 219 17.07 -8.37 -4.01
C LYS A 219 16.64 -7.78 -5.33
N MET A 220 16.70 -6.47 -5.42
CA MET A 220 16.41 -5.71 -6.62
C MET A 220 17.68 -5.01 -7.08
N VAL A 221 18.00 -5.11 -8.36
CA VAL A 221 19.13 -4.41 -8.97
C VAL A 221 18.65 -3.43 -10.02
N LYS A 222 19.41 -2.39 -10.26
CA LYS A 222 19.11 -1.38 -11.28
C LYS A 222 18.84 -2.05 -12.64
N ASN A 223 17.77 -1.61 -13.29
CA ASN A 223 17.42 -2.05 -14.63
C ASN A 223 18.12 -1.13 -15.65
N GLU A 224 19.12 -1.64 -16.32
CA GLU A 224 19.90 -0.92 -17.33
C GLU A 224 19.10 -0.54 -18.57
N HIS A 225 17.98 -1.24 -18.81
CA HIS A 225 17.07 -0.95 -19.92
C HIS A 225 15.97 0.06 -19.58
N TYR A 226 15.90 0.51 -18.30
CA TYR A 226 14.92 1.52 -17.91
C TYR A 226 15.26 2.86 -18.57
N TRP A 227 14.29 3.50 -19.21
CA TRP A 227 14.47 4.73 -19.98
C TRP A 227 15.09 5.88 -19.17
N ASP A 228 14.82 5.95 -17.86
CA ASP A 228 15.33 7.00 -16.95
C ASP A 228 16.47 6.45 -16.05
N SER A 229 17.17 5.42 -16.50
CA SER A 229 18.20 4.72 -15.70
C SER A 229 19.34 5.62 -15.25
N GLU A 230 19.69 6.66 -16.03
CA GLU A 230 20.73 7.63 -15.66
C GLU A 230 20.40 8.42 -14.40
N ASN A 231 19.11 8.65 -14.13
CA ASN A 231 18.62 9.31 -12.91
C ASN A 231 18.39 8.37 -11.73
N VAL A 232 18.57 7.06 -11.91
CA VAL A 232 18.50 6.08 -10.82
C VAL A 232 19.87 5.97 -10.16
N THR A 233 20.01 6.57 -8.99
CA THR A 233 21.28 6.61 -8.24
C THR A 233 21.66 5.26 -7.63
N LEU A 234 20.68 4.53 -7.08
CA LEU A 234 20.95 3.24 -6.44
C LEU A 234 21.20 2.14 -7.48
N ASN A 235 22.25 1.34 -7.27
CA ASN A 235 22.52 0.14 -8.04
C ASN A 235 21.71 -1.06 -7.55
N ALA A 236 21.41 -1.11 -6.24
CA ALA A 236 20.62 -2.20 -5.66
C ALA A 236 19.80 -1.75 -4.44
N ILE A 237 18.69 -2.47 -4.23
CA ILE A 237 17.89 -2.41 -3.00
C ILE A 237 17.79 -3.85 -2.46
N HIS A 238 18.28 -4.04 -1.24
CA HIS A 238 18.19 -5.30 -0.53
C HIS A 238 17.09 -5.25 0.52
N VAL A 239 16.25 -6.27 0.54
CA VAL A 239 15.29 -6.53 1.60
C VAL A 239 15.77 -7.78 2.32
N ASP A 240 16.65 -7.61 3.30
CA ASP A 240 17.25 -8.72 4.06
C ASP A 240 16.43 -9.06 5.32
N TYR A 241 15.40 -8.27 5.60
CA TYR A 241 14.59 -8.41 6.80
C TYR A 241 13.10 -8.24 6.46
N ILE A 242 12.30 -9.21 6.91
CA ILE A 242 10.84 -9.18 6.81
C ILE A 242 10.28 -9.37 8.22
N THR A 243 9.71 -8.31 8.81
CA THR A 243 9.14 -8.37 10.15
C THR A 243 8.11 -7.27 10.40
N ALA A 244 6.96 -7.63 10.97
CA ALA A 244 5.91 -6.69 11.39
C ALA A 244 6.24 -6.00 12.72
N ASP A 245 7.22 -6.51 13.48
CA ASP A 245 7.60 -5.96 14.78
C ASP A 245 8.36 -4.65 14.64
N THR A 246 7.72 -3.54 15.07
CA THR A 246 8.32 -2.19 15.03
C THR A 246 9.52 -2.04 15.94
N ARG A 247 9.58 -2.79 17.05
CA ARG A 247 10.74 -2.79 17.96
C ARG A 247 11.95 -3.47 17.30
N ALA A 248 11.73 -4.62 16.67
CA ALA A 248 12.79 -5.32 15.94
C ALA A 248 13.35 -4.42 14.81
N ARG A 249 12.48 -3.76 14.05
CA ARG A 249 12.92 -2.82 12.99
C ARG A 249 13.64 -1.59 13.53
N LEU A 250 13.23 -1.04 14.69
CA LEU A 250 13.97 0.07 15.32
C LEU A 250 15.37 -0.39 15.75
N ASN A 251 15.50 -1.60 16.28
CA ASN A 251 16.81 -2.16 16.62
C ASN A 251 17.69 -2.33 15.37
N LEU A 252 17.17 -2.93 14.29
CA LEU A 252 17.87 -3.04 13.00
C LEU A 252 18.33 -1.66 12.48
N TYR A 253 17.51 -0.63 12.64
CA TYR A 253 17.87 0.73 12.26
C TYR A 253 18.99 1.30 13.14
N THR A 254 18.89 1.13 14.46
CA THR A 254 19.92 1.62 15.39
C THR A 254 21.26 0.87 15.25
N ASP A 255 21.22 -0.39 14.82
CA ASP A 255 22.37 -1.22 14.54
C ASP A 255 22.95 -0.99 13.12
N GLY A 256 22.40 -0.01 12.39
CA GLY A 256 22.86 0.34 11.05
C GLY A 256 22.57 -0.71 9.96
N LYS A 257 21.64 -1.65 10.20
CA LYS A 257 21.30 -2.75 9.28
C LYS A 257 20.24 -2.38 8.24
N ILE A 258 19.41 -1.36 8.51
CA ILE A 258 18.40 -0.84 7.58
C ILE A 258 18.43 0.68 7.53
N GLY A 259 18.20 1.26 6.34
CA GLY A 259 18.33 2.71 6.11
C GLY A 259 17.20 3.55 6.67
N PHE A 260 16.03 2.96 6.92
CA PHE A 260 14.90 3.66 7.56
C PHE A 260 13.93 2.67 8.22
N THR A 261 13.13 3.16 9.16
CA THR A 261 12.03 2.40 9.75
C THR A 261 10.84 3.31 10.06
N ARG A 262 9.67 2.71 10.19
CA ARG A 262 8.47 3.38 10.71
C ARG A 262 8.38 3.17 12.21
N LEU A 263 7.83 4.16 12.91
CA LEU A 263 7.67 4.14 14.35
C LEU A 263 6.18 4.03 14.72
N ASP A 264 5.89 3.34 15.81
CA ASP A 264 4.61 3.39 16.53
C ASP A 264 4.72 4.21 17.81
N GLY A 265 3.67 4.22 18.64
CA GLY A 265 3.66 5.04 19.87
C GLY A 265 4.71 4.66 20.91
N GLU A 266 5.15 3.41 20.95
CA GLU A 266 6.17 2.93 21.87
C GLU A 266 7.58 3.20 21.34
N THR A 267 7.83 2.80 20.10
CA THR A 267 9.13 3.01 19.45
C THR A 267 9.43 4.47 19.17
N TYR A 268 8.39 5.32 19.03
CA TYR A 268 8.57 6.77 18.92
C TYR A 268 9.22 7.38 20.16
N LYS A 269 8.78 6.99 21.37
CA LYS A 269 9.38 7.47 22.63
C LYS A 269 10.84 7.07 22.76
N ASP A 270 11.15 5.84 22.37
CA ASP A 270 12.52 5.32 22.37
C ASP A 270 13.41 6.06 21.34
N ALA A 271 12.91 6.26 20.12
CA ALA A 271 13.61 7.04 19.11
C ALA A 271 13.91 8.47 19.56
N LEU A 272 12.97 9.12 20.26
CA LEU A 272 13.20 10.46 20.86
C LEU A 272 14.30 10.41 21.94
N SER A 273 14.26 9.42 22.84
CA SER A 273 15.27 9.29 23.91
C SER A 273 16.67 9.05 23.34
N LYS A 274 16.76 8.34 22.23
CA LYS A 274 18.00 8.11 21.46
C LYS A 274 18.39 9.27 20.54
N ARG A 275 17.59 10.35 20.51
CA ARG A 275 17.80 11.52 19.63
C ARG A 275 17.90 11.18 18.14
N LEU A 276 17.17 10.18 17.69
CA LEU A 276 17.15 9.79 16.28
C LEU A 276 16.45 10.87 15.43
N ARG A 277 16.87 10.99 14.17
CA ARG A 277 16.25 11.91 13.22
C ARG A 277 14.90 11.38 12.77
N ILE A 278 13.82 12.02 13.20
CA ILE A 278 12.45 11.64 12.87
C ILE A 278 11.89 12.55 11.77
N ARG A 279 11.25 11.97 10.76
CA ARG A 279 10.49 12.69 9.75
C ARG A 279 9.01 12.30 9.87
N ARG A 280 8.13 13.25 9.63
CA ARG A 280 6.68 13.03 9.63
C ARG A 280 6.14 13.13 8.21
N PHE A 281 5.34 12.13 7.85
CA PHE A 281 4.63 12.07 6.57
C PHE A 281 3.16 11.80 6.83
N THR A 282 2.29 12.39 6.01
CA THR A 282 0.86 12.07 5.98
C THR A 282 0.66 11.00 4.91
N THR A 283 0.19 9.82 5.30
CA THR A 283 0.09 8.66 4.39
C THR A 283 -1.27 8.52 3.72
N GLY A 284 -2.28 9.11 4.27
CA GLY A 284 -3.57 8.94 3.72
C GLY A 284 -4.38 7.73 4.16
N SER A 285 -3.75 6.82 4.81
CA SER A 285 -4.40 5.58 5.22
C SER A 285 -5.47 5.80 6.29
N VAL A 286 -6.58 5.11 6.15
CA VAL A 286 -7.66 5.04 7.13
C VAL A 286 -7.75 3.60 7.62
N PHE A 287 -7.83 3.40 8.94
CA PHE A 287 -7.97 2.10 9.58
C PHE A 287 -9.35 1.98 10.20
N PHE A 288 -9.96 0.82 10.06
CA PHE A 288 -11.35 0.58 10.45
C PHE A 288 -11.59 -0.87 10.85
N LEU A 289 -12.75 -1.13 11.46
CA LEU A 289 -13.28 -2.47 11.63
C LEU A 289 -14.31 -2.74 10.53
N GLU A 290 -14.11 -3.80 9.79
CA GLU A 290 -15.04 -4.29 8.79
C GLU A 290 -15.84 -5.45 9.34
N TYR A 291 -17.13 -5.48 9.04
CA TYR A 291 -18.04 -6.53 9.47
C TYR A 291 -18.38 -7.48 8.33
N ASN A 292 -18.43 -8.78 8.62
CA ASN A 292 -18.89 -9.76 7.66
C ASN A 292 -20.43 -9.67 7.50
N HIS A 293 -20.86 -9.39 6.28
CA HIS A 293 -22.27 -9.28 5.93
C HIS A 293 -22.82 -10.52 5.22
N ARG A 294 -22.01 -11.59 5.08
CA ARG A 294 -22.43 -12.80 4.40
C ARG A 294 -23.54 -13.51 5.17
N PRO A 295 -24.42 -14.25 4.47
CA PRO A 295 -25.45 -15.05 5.14
C PRO A 295 -24.82 -15.98 6.20
N GLY A 296 -25.43 -16.02 7.38
CA GLY A 296 -24.96 -16.83 8.50
C GLY A 296 -24.00 -16.13 9.46
N SER A 297 -23.37 -15.01 9.10
CA SER A 297 -22.57 -14.23 10.05
C SER A 297 -23.46 -13.41 11.00
N PRO A 298 -23.23 -13.48 12.33
CA PRO A 298 -23.96 -12.66 13.31
C PRO A 298 -23.84 -11.16 13.04
N THR A 299 -22.70 -10.71 12.50
CA THR A 299 -22.46 -9.30 12.16
C THR A 299 -23.19 -8.83 10.91
N GLY A 300 -23.88 -9.72 10.19
CA GLY A 300 -24.93 -9.35 9.23
C GLY A 300 -26.09 -8.58 9.87
N ASN A 301 -26.30 -8.76 11.18
CA ASN A 301 -27.33 -8.05 11.93
C ASN A 301 -26.97 -6.58 12.16
N ARG A 302 -27.85 -5.67 11.71
CA ARG A 302 -27.61 -4.22 11.80
C ARG A 302 -27.54 -3.72 13.24
N ASN A 303 -28.40 -4.26 14.13
CA ASN A 303 -28.44 -3.82 15.51
C ASN A 303 -27.20 -4.26 16.28
N LEU A 304 -26.65 -5.46 16.01
CA LEU A 304 -25.38 -5.91 16.57
C LEU A 304 -24.24 -4.99 16.15
N ARG A 305 -24.11 -4.65 14.88
CA ARG A 305 -23.08 -3.70 14.42
C ARG A 305 -23.20 -2.34 15.09
N LYS A 306 -24.42 -1.81 15.25
CA LYS A 306 -24.65 -0.54 15.96
C LYS A 306 -24.29 -0.62 17.44
N ALA A 307 -24.59 -1.75 18.10
CA ALA A 307 -24.17 -1.97 19.48
C ALA A 307 -22.63 -1.91 19.64
N ILE A 308 -21.91 -2.63 18.78
CA ILE A 308 -20.44 -2.64 18.75
C ILE A 308 -19.90 -1.24 18.43
N GLN A 309 -20.43 -0.55 17.42
CA GLN A 309 -20.01 0.81 17.05
C GLN A 309 -20.21 1.80 18.21
N SER A 310 -21.35 1.73 18.92
CA SER A 310 -21.70 2.69 19.96
C SER A 310 -20.92 2.48 21.28
N VAL A 311 -20.33 1.31 21.48
CA VAL A 311 -19.51 1.03 22.68
C VAL A 311 -18.03 1.35 22.46
N PHE A 312 -17.63 1.58 21.23
CA PHE A 312 -16.24 1.83 20.85
C PHE A 312 -15.94 3.34 20.93
N ASP A 313 -14.87 3.71 21.65
CA ASP A 313 -14.36 5.07 21.70
C ASP A 313 -13.10 5.19 20.81
N PRO A 314 -13.23 5.79 19.61
CA PRO A 314 -12.09 5.93 18.73
C PRO A 314 -11.00 6.88 19.25
N ASP A 315 -11.36 7.85 20.11
CA ASP A 315 -10.38 8.74 20.74
C ASP A 315 -9.52 8.00 21.76
N GLU A 316 -10.11 7.07 22.52
CA GLU A 316 -9.36 6.20 23.41
C GLU A 316 -8.42 5.27 22.63
N MET A 317 -8.89 4.67 21.53
CA MET A 317 -8.05 3.86 20.63
C MET A 317 -6.84 4.65 20.13
N VAL A 318 -7.07 5.83 19.59
CA VAL A 318 -5.99 6.63 18.96
C VAL A 318 -5.01 7.17 20.00
N ASN A 319 -5.51 7.74 21.11
CA ASN A 319 -4.68 8.50 22.03
C ASN A 319 -4.07 7.65 23.14
N ARG A 320 -4.69 6.51 23.51
CA ARG A 320 -4.23 5.66 24.63
C ARG A 320 -3.71 4.31 24.18
N VAL A 321 -4.41 3.64 23.28
CA VAL A 321 -4.03 2.28 22.84
C VAL A 321 -2.89 2.35 21.85
N LEU A 322 -3.06 3.09 20.75
CA LEU A 322 -2.03 3.28 19.73
C LEU A 322 -0.97 4.29 20.15
N ALA A 323 -1.40 5.42 20.68
CA ALA A 323 -0.56 6.52 21.17
C ALA A 323 0.54 6.97 20.18
N THR A 324 0.32 6.77 18.87
CA THR A 324 1.25 7.16 17.82
C THR A 324 1.04 8.64 17.49
N PRO A 325 2.05 9.51 17.69
CA PRO A 325 1.88 10.93 17.42
C PRO A 325 1.51 11.22 15.98
N GLY A 326 0.44 12.01 15.82
CA GLY A 326 -0.05 12.41 14.51
C GLY A 326 -1.14 11.52 13.94
N ASN A 327 -1.44 10.39 14.57
CA ASN A 327 -2.67 9.68 14.27
C ASN A 327 -3.86 10.51 14.75
N LEU A 328 -4.93 10.48 13.96
CA LEU A 328 -6.15 11.21 14.23
C LEU A 328 -7.33 10.24 14.21
N ARG A 329 -8.38 10.57 14.96
CA ARG A 329 -9.65 9.90 14.85
C ARG A 329 -10.18 10.04 13.43
N GLY A 330 -10.53 8.90 12.81
CA GLY A 330 -11.24 8.88 11.53
C GLY A 330 -12.74 9.02 11.73
N GLU A 331 -13.38 9.92 10.97
CA GLU A 331 -14.83 10.09 10.99
C GLU A 331 -15.51 9.35 9.85
N SER A 332 -14.74 8.93 8.84
CA SER A 332 -15.22 8.22 7.65
C SER A 332 -14.07 7.53 6.93
N LEU A 333 -14.37 6.79 5.85
CA LEU A 333 -13.37 6.22 4.95
C LEU A 333 -12.59 7.28 4.16
N PHE A 334 -13.08 8.52 4.07
CA PHE A 334 -12.38 9.61 3.41
C PHE A 334 -11.39 10.29 4.35
N PRO A 335 -10.11 10.32 4.02
CA PRO A 335 -9.10 11.03 4.81
C PRO A 335 -9.40 12.52 4.94
N ILE A 336 -9.02 13.11 6.07
CA ILE A 336 -9.35 14.52 6.41
C ILE A 336 -8.70 15.56 5.50
N TRP A 337 -7.62 15.20 4.78
CA TRP A 337 -6.91 16.15 3.90
C TRP A 337 -7.40 16.15 2.46
N ILE A 338 -8.24 15.20 2.03
CA ILE A 338 -8.80 15.20 0.68
C ILE A 338 -9.52 16.52 0.42
N ASN A 339 -9.23 17.11 -0.74
CA ASN A 339 -9.82 18.35 -1.14
C ASN A 339 -11.23 18.10 -1.70
N GLY A 340 -12.18 18.94 -1.33
CA GLY A 340 -13.45 19.10 -2.03
C GLY A 340 -13.34 20.19 -3.09
N VAL A 341 -14.47 20.78 -3.46
CA VAL A 341 -14.52 21.82 -4.49
C VAL A 341 -13.94 23.14 -3.99
N ASN A 342 -14.32 23.58 -2.80
CA ASN A 342 -13.95 24.89 -2.24
C ASN A 342 -13.11 24.76 -0.95
N ASN A 343 -13.12 23.61 -0.30
CA ASN A 343 -12.45 23.36 0.97
C ASN A 343 -12.04 21.89 1.09
N LYS A 344 -11.61 21.46 2.28
CA LYS A 344 -11.45 20.02 2.55
C LYS A 344 -12.81 19.31 2.45
N PHE A 345 -12.83 18.15 1.80
CA PHE A 345 -14.07 17.41 1.52
C PHE A 345 -14.94 17.22 2.78
N ARG A 346 -14.33 16.82 3.91
CA ARG A 346 -15.07 16.60 5.16
C ARG A 346 -15.53 17.89 5.87
N LYS A 347 -15.05 19.06 5.45
CA LYS A 347 -15.63 20.34 5.85
C LYS A 347 -16.86 20.71 5.03
N GLU A 348 -16.85 20.37 3.75
CA GLU A 348 -18.01 20.59 2.85
C GLU A 348 -19.11 19.55 3.11
N TYR A 349 -18.73 18.31 3.37
CA TYR A 349 -19.62 17.16 3.59
C TYR A 349 -19.27 16.47 4.91
N PRO A 350 -19.73 16.99 6.07
CA PRO A 350 -19.47 16.38 7.37
C PRO A 350 -19.99 14.95 7.45
N ALA A 351 -19.20 14.05 8.02
CA ALA A 351 -19.66 12.68 8.26
C ALA A 351 -20.66 12.64 9.42
N PRO A 352 -21.66 11.74 9.40
CA PRO A 352 -22.49 11.47 10.56
C PRO A 352 -21.58 10.98 11.70
N GLN A 353 -21.60 11.67 12.85
CA GLN A 353 -20.79 11.26 13.99
C GLN A 353 -21.40 10.03 14.67
N ALA A 354 -20.68 8.90 14.61
CA ALA A 354 -20.92 7.78 15.49
C ALA A 354 -20.21 8.03 16.82
N GLY A 355 -20.95 8.46 17.82
CA GLY A 355 -20.39 8.75 19.13
C GLY A 355 -20.37 7.54 20.04
N TYR A 356 -19.36 7.43 20.93
CA TYR A 356 -19.42 6.55 22.08
C TYR A 356 -20.67 6.83 22.92
N ASN A 357 -21.52 5.83 23.08
CA ASN A 357 -22.75 5.92 23.86
C ASN A 357 -23.16 4.53 24.38
N ILE A 358 -22.76 4.23 25.61
CA ILE A 358 -23.03 2.93 26.24
C ILE A 358 -24.52 2.62 26.39
N LYS A 359 -25.36 3.61 26.56
CA LYS A 359 -26.81 3.46 26.71
C LYS A 359 -27.45 2.99 25.39
N GLU A 360 -27.06 3.65 24.30
CA GLU A 360 -27.47 3.24 22.96
C GLU A 360 -26.88 1.88 22.58
N ALA A 361 -25.64 1.59 22.94
CA ALA A 361 -25.01 0.29 22.70
C ALA A 361 -25.82 -0.85 23.33
N LYS A 362 -26.22 -0.71 24.59
CA LYS A 362 -27.06 -1.70 25.27
C LYS A 362 -28.44 -1.84 24.66
N ARG A 363 -29.09 -0.73 24.28
CA ARG A 363 -30.38 -0.74 23.59
C ARG A 363 -30.31 -1.50 22.24
N TYR A 364 -29.27 -1.24 21.46
CA TYR A 364 -29.05 -1.96 20.21
C TYR A 364 -28.72 -3.44 20.42
N LEU A 365 -28.00 -3.77 21.48
CA LEU A 365 -27.73 -5.15 21.83
C LEU A 365 -29.00 -5.92 22.17
N GLU A 366 -29.90 -5.34 22.96
CA GLU A 366 -31.22 -5.91 23.26
C GLU A 366 -32.04 -6.18 22.00
N LEU A 367 -32.01 -5.25 21.03
CA LEU A 367 -32.70 -5.46 19.74
C LEU A 367 -32.02 -6.58 18.93
N ALA A 368 -30.69 -6.65 18.92
CA ALA A 368 -29.97 -7.71 18.25
C ALA A 368 -30.29 -9.09 18.85
N ILE A 369 -30.34 -9.19 20.18
CA ILE A 369 -30.72 -10.46 20.88
C ILE A 369 -32.15 -10.86 20.54
N LYS A 370 -33.10 -9.92 20.44
CA LYS A 370 -34.49 -10.24 20.03
C LYS A 370 -34.55 -10.80 18.61
N GLU A 371 -33.68 -10.38 17.73
CA GLU A 371 -33.66 -10.79 16.31
C GLU A 371 -32.84 -12.07 16.09
N LEU A 372 -31.74 -12.26 16.83
CA LEU A 372 -30.81 -13.38 16.66
C LEU A 372 -31.01 -14.53 17.69
N GLY A 373 -31.72 -14.28 18.77
CA GLY A 373 -31.80 -15.16 19.93
C GLY A 373 -30.61 -15.03 20.86
N THR A 374 -29.52 -15.64 20.51
CA THR A 374 -28.22 -15.50 21.21
C THR A 374 -27.16 -15.00 20.32
N ILE A 375 -26.19 -14.26 20.89
CA ILE A 375 -24.99 -13.83 20.15
C ILE A 375 -23.88 -14.83 20.45
N PRO A 376 -23.42 -15.62 19.48
CA PRO A 376 -22.30 -16.52 19.68
C PRO A 376 -21.00 -15.75 19.89
N PRO A 377 -19.94 -16.37 20.40
CA PRO A 377 -18.61 -15.78 20.39
C PRO A 377 -18.22 -15.35 18.98
N LEU A 378 -17.87 -14.06 18.82
CA LEU A 378 -17.47 -13.48 17.53
C LEU A 378 -15.99 -13.75 17.27
N VAL A 379 -15.59 -13.77 16.00
CA VAL A 379 -14.19 -13.91 15.56
C VAL A 379 -13.67 -12.57 15.04
N LEU A 380 -12.63 -12.04 15.68
CA LEU A 380 -11.88 -10.85 15.21
C LEU A 380 -10.60 -11.30 14.54
N LEU A 381 -10.55 -11.14 13.23
CA LEU A 381 -9.37 -11.43 12.42
C LEU A 381 -8.40 -10.23 12.44
N VAL A 382 -7.14 -10.47 12.80
CA VAL A 382 -6.08 -9.45 12.86
C VAL A 382 -4.77 -9.96 12.27
N SER A 383 -3.86 -9.04 11.93
CA SER A 383 -2.50 -9.40 11.50
C SER A 383 -1.62 -9.80 12.70
N ASP A 384 -0.58 -10.56 12.43
CA ASP A 384 0.44 -11.04 13.38
C ASP A 384 1.45 -9.96 13.81
N SER A 385 0.99 -8.74 14.04
CA SER A 385 1.81 -7.64 14.53
C SER A 385 1.47 -7.31 15.98
N PRO A 386 2.46 -6.90 16.80
CA PRO A 386 2.21 -6.50 18.19
C PRO A 386 1.13 -5.41 18.31
N THR A 387 1.13 -4.43 17.40
CA THR A 387 0.13 -3.36 17.36
C THR A 387 -1.27 -3.89 17.07
N ALA A 388 -1.44 -4.80 16.13
CA ALA A 388 -2.75 -5.38 15.80
C ALA A 388 -3.27 -6.27 16.94
N THR A 389 -2.39 -7.05 17.57
CA THR A 389 -2.74 -7.85 18.76
C THR A 389 -3.22 -6.96 19.91
N LYS A 390 -2.49 -5.91 20.24
CA LYS A 390 -2.87 -4.94 21.26
C LYS A 390 -4.23 -4.28 20.99
N GLN A 391 -4.50 -3.92 19.74
CA GLN A 391 -5.82 -3.40 19.33
C GLN A 391 -6.92 -4.46 19.51
N GLY A 392 -6.64 -5.70 19.10
CA GLY A 392 -7.57 -6.83 19.26
C GLY A 392 -7.93 -7.10 20.73
N GLU A 393 -6.94 -7.12 21.62
CA GLU A 393 -7.13 -7.30 23.06
C GLU A 393 -7.96 -6.17 23.69
N TYR A 394 -7.72 -4.93 23.28
CA TYR A 394 -8.52 -3.79 23.71
C TYR A 394 -9.98 -3.92 23.27
N ILE A 395 -10.23 -4.28 22.00
CA ILE A 395 -11.58 -4.47 21.47
C ILE A 395 -12.27 -5.65 22.21
N GLN A 396 -11.56 -6.75 22.40
CA GLN A 396 -12.06 -7.91 23.15
C GLN A 396 -12.49 -7.51 24.57
N GLY A 397 -11.64 -6.77 25.29
CA GLY A 397 -11.93 -6.29 26.63
C GLY A 397 -13.15 -5.37 26.69
N ILE A 398 -13.31 -4.46 25.72
CA ILE A 398 -14.47 -3.56 25.65
C ILE A 398 -15.76 -4.36 25.41
N LEU A 399 -15.79 -5.25 24.42
CA LEU A 399 -16.97 -6.02 24.07
C LEU A 399 -17.41 -6.92 25.23
N LEU A 400 -16.48 -7.58 25.87
CA LEU A 400 -16.78 -8.42 27.04
C LEU A 400 -17.29 -7.58 28.24
N ASN A 401 -16.54 -6.55 28.62
CA ASN A 401 -16.84 -5.79 29.86
C ASN A 401 -18.08 -4.88 29.73
N LYS A 402 -18.37 -4.35 28.54
CA LYS A 402 -19.45 -3.38 28.34
C LYS A 402 -20.73 -4.01 27.81
N LEU A 403 -20.63 -5.09 27.01
CA LEU A 403 -21.76 -5.71 26.32
C LEU A 403 -21.94 -7.20 26.66
N GLY A 404 -20.99 -7.84 27.35
CA GLY A 404 -21.04 -9.29 27.59
C GLY A 404 -20.85 -10.12 26.32
N ILE A 405 -20.31 -9.54 25.24
CA ILE A 405 -20.04 -10.25 23.99
C ILE A 405 -18.64 -10.85 24.05
N GLU A 406 -18.55 -12.16 23.89
CA GLU A 406 -17.27 -12.86 23.77
C GLU A 406 -16.66 -12.62 22.38
N LEU A 407 -15.36 -12.34 22.32
CA LEU A 407 -14.59 -12.14 21.10
C LEU A 407 -13.36 -13.06 21.12
N LYS A 408 -13.19 -13.86 20.07
CA LYS A 408 -11.98 -14.66 19.83
C LYS A 408 -11.08 -13.92 18.85
N ILE A 409 -9.82 -13.70 19.22
CA ILE A 409 -8.84 -13.05 18.35
C ILE A 409 -8.18 -14.13 17.50
N ASP A 410 -8.33 -14.02 16.18
CA ASP A 410 -7.69 -14.87 15.18
C ASP A 410 -6.50 -14.11 14.57
N VAL A 411 -5.30 -14.43 15.02
CA VAL A 411 -4.04 -13.79 14.58
C VAL A 411 -3.49 -14.56 13.40
N GLN A 412 -3.32 -13.90 12.27
CA GLN A 412 -2.88 -14.52 11.02
C GLN A 412 -1.74 -13.72 10.36
N THR A 413 -0.87 -14.41 9.64
CA THR A 413 0.04 -13.72 8.70
C THR A 413 -0.76 -12.90 7.72
N PHE A 414 -0.15 -11.88 7.14
CA PHE A 414 -0.87 -10.99 6.23
C PHE A 414 -1.51 -11.74 5.04
N LYS A 415 -0.77 -12.65 4.43
CA LYS A 415 -1.28 -13.48 3.32
C LYS A 415 -2.47 -14.34 3.75
N GLN A 416 -2.39 -14.98 4.91
CA GLN A 416 -3.49 -15.78 5.47
C GLN A 416 -4.69 -14.91 5.84
N ARG A 417 -4.46 -13.70 6.39
CA ARG A 417 -5.53 -12.75 6.70
C ARG A 417 -6.28 -12.34 5.45
N LEU A 418 -5.59 -12.00 4.36
CA LEU A 418 -6.23 -11.68 3.07
C LEU A 418 -7.05 -12.86 2.55
N ALA A 419 -6.51 -14.08 2.58
CA ALA A 419 -7.24 -15.27 2.16
C ALA A 419 -8.53 -15.49 2.98
N LYS A 420 -8.47 -15.33 4.30
CA LYS A 420 -9.66 -15.41 5.19
C LYS A 420 -10.65 -14.27 4.96
N MET A 421 -10.19 -13.06 4.62
CA MET A 421 -11.07 -11.96 4.24
C MET A 421 -11.86 -12.31 2.96
N THR A 422 -11.18 -12.84 1.96
CA THR A 422 -11.79 -13.26 0.69
C THR A 422 -12.76 -14.44 0.89
N SER A 423 -12.41 -15.45 1.70
CA SER A 423 -13.30 -16.59 2.00
C SER A 423 -14.42 -16.24 2.98
N GLY A 424 -14.31 -15.17 3.76
CA GLY A 424 -15.30 -14.76 4.76
C GLY A 424 -15.19 -15.50 6.10
N GLU A 425 -14.01 -16.02 6.44
CA GLU A 425 -13.75 -16.73 7.68
C GLU A 425 -13.47 -15.77 8.85
N PHE A 426 -14.38 -14.86 9.11
CA PHE A 426 -14.35 -13.89 10.22
C PHE A 426 -15.73 -13.32 10.47
N ASP A 427 -15.95 -12.71 11.63
CA ASP A 427 -17.11 -11.84 11.90
C ASP A 427 -16.72 -10.37 11.82
N ILE A 428 -15.56 -10.03 12.36
CA ILE A 428 -14.99 -8.69 12.34
C ILE A 428 -13.54 -8.81 11.89
N VAL A 429 -13.06 -7.88 11.05
CA VAL A 429 -11.65 -7.79 10.72
C VAL A 429 -11.12 -6.38 10.95
N GLY A 430 -9.92 -6.29 11.55
CA GLY A 430 -9.15 -5.06 11.59
C GLY A 430 -8.47 -4.83 10.24
N ALA A 431 -8.91 -3.80 9.51
CA ALA A 431 -8.44 -3.50 8.17
C ALA A 431 -7.98 -2.05 8.04
N GLY A 432 -7.30 -1.74 6.95
CA GLY A 432 -6.90 -0.39 6.59
C GLY A 432 -6.82 -0.24 5.08
N TRP A 433 -7.06 0.96 4.60
CA TRP A 433 -6.97 1.31 3.20
C TRP A 433 -6.10 2.55 3.01
N GLY A 434 -5.14 2.48 2.12
CA GLY A 434 -4.45 3.65 1.59
C GLY A 434 -5.12 4.07 0.29
N PRO A 435 -5.24 5.36 -0.02
CA PRO A 435 -5.79 5.80 -1.29
C PRO A 435 -5.00 5.22 -2.47
N ASP A 436 -5.71 4.73 -3.48
CA ASP A 436 -5.12 4.19 -4.71
C ASP A 436 -4.64 5.34 -5.62
N PHE A 437 -5.30 6.50 -5.51
CA PHE A 437 -4.97 7.74 -6.20
C PHE A 437 -5.51 8.94 -5.40
N ASP A 438 -5.03 10.15 -5.73
CA ASP A 438 -5.40 11.38 -5.02
C ASP A 438 -6.68 12.01 -5.62
N ASP A 439 -7.82 11.41 -5.33
CA ASP A 439 -9.16 11.93 -5.63
C ASP A 439 -10.22 11.33 -4.70
N ILE A 440 -11.50 11.76 -4.85
CA ILE A 440 -12.64 11.33 -4.02
C ILE A 440 -13.34 10.14 -4.66
#